data_cafa89247724cb004c82397290c4d28a
#
_entry.id   cafa89247724cb004c82397290c4d28a
#
_cell.length_a   1.000
_cell.length_b   1.000
_cell.length_c   1.000
_cell.angle_alpha   90.00
_cell.angle_beta   90.00
_cell.angle_gamma   90.00
#
_symmetry.space_group_name_H-M   'P 1'
#
loop_
_entity.id
_entity.type
_entity.pdbx_description
1 polymer ?
#
loop_
_entity_poly.entity_id
_entity_poly.type
_entity_poly.pdbx_seq_one_letter_code
_entity_poly.pdbx_strand_id
1 'polypeptide(L)'
;MEKNMNKKRIRPDECYNNGTSRTRDERNAYSAMPELMKMRVKRNPKLWYGTIKNYFPDLLFDDCKVVIEIDGRSHNKSVEYDKERDERFEEMGYVVLRFKNEETRKRKEFLQKLLNKFEQIDDKQSRLGLSTYIRSMQWYLKTVDNPN
;
A
#
# COMPACT_ATOMS: atom_id res chain seq x y z
N MET A 1 -7.70 33.15 5.06
CA MET A 1 -6.79 33.00 4.55
C MET A 1 -6.39 31.78 4.27
N GLU A 2 -6.38 31.28 3.40
CA GLU A 2 -6.20 30.21 3.05
C GLU A 2 -5.00 29.87 2.72
N LYS A 3 -4.41 29.52 3.10
CA LYS A 3 -3.36 29.18 2.87
C LYS A 3 -3.22 27.99 2.55
N ASN A 4 -3.14 27.43 1.90
CA ASN A 4 -2.70 26.78 1.39
C ASN A 4 -2.54 25.73 1.15
N MET A 5 -2.98 25.66 0.83
CA MET A 5 -3.14 24.74 0.35
C MET A 5 -2.41 24.31 -0.68
N ASN A 6 -1.50 24.52 -0.91
CA ASN A 6 -0.61 23.90 -1.74
C ASN A 6 -0.11 22.67 -1.19
N LYS A 7 -0.98 21.79 -0.92
CA LYS A 7 -0.50 20.46 -1.04
C LYS A 7 -0.16 20.33 -2.48
N LYS A 8 1.08 20.43 -2.82
CA LYS A 8 1.58 20.12 -4.11
C LYS A 8 0.93 18.84 -4.52
N ARG A 9 0.03 18.94 -5.46
CA ARG A 9 -0.50 17.74 -6.06
C ARG A 9 0.67 17.10 -6.78
N ILE A 10 1.12 15.98 -6.26
CA ILE A 10 2.18 15.23 -6.90
C ILE A 10 1.67 14.81 -8.25
N ARG A 11 2.40 15.13 -9.29
CA ARG A 11 2.01 14.72 -10.63
C ARG A 11 2.10 13.20 -10.73
N PRO A 12 1.23 12.56 -11.50
CA PRO A 12 1.26 11.10 -11.63
C PRO A 12 2.62 10.54 -12.03
N ASP A 13 3.31 11.27 -12.90
CA ASP A 13 4.65 10.89 -13.33
C ASP A 13 5.70 11.07 -12.22
N GLU A 14 5.45 11.94 -11.25
CA GLU A 14 6.30 12.11 -10.09
C GLU A 14 6.06 11.06 -9.02
N CYS A 15 4.98 10.31 -9.14
CA CYS A 15 4.63 9.29 -8.16
C CYS A 15 5.40 8.01 -8.34
N TYR A 16 5.96 7.79 -9.51
CA TYR A 16 6.66 6.55 -9.78
C TYR A 16 8.10 6.63 -9.31
N ASN A 17 8.42 5.83 -8.33
CA ASN A 17 9.81 5.65 -7.87
C ASN A 17 10.49 6.89 -7.32
N ASN A 18 9.76 7.97 -7.12
CA ASN A 18 10.34 9.15 -6.55
C ASN A 18 9.98 9.24 -5.08
N GLY A 19 10.85 8.83 -4.20
CA GLY A 19 10.58 8.74 -2.77
C GLY A 19 10.45 10.06 -2.03
N THR A 20 10.65 11.20 -2.69
CA THR A 20 10.81 12.48 -2.01
C THR A 20 9.53 13.06 -1.44
N SER A 21 8.38 12.65 -1.93
CA SER A 21 7.11 13.23 -1.52
C SER A 21 6.28 12.33 -0.62
N ARG A 22 6.84 11.22 -0.18
CA ARG A 22 6.10 10.26 0.63
C ARG A 22 6.35 10.47 2.10
N THR A 23 5.37 10.11 2.92
CA THR A 23 5.54 10.20 4.37
C THR A 23 6.60 9.19 4.84
N ARG A 24 7.11 9.41 6.05
CA ARG A 24 8.07 8.48 6.66
C ARG A 24 7.50 7.08 6.75
N ASP A 25 6.24 6.97 7.15
CA ASP A 25 5.62 5.67 7.37
C ASP A 25 5.33 4.93 6.06
N GLU A 26 5.01 5.65 5.00
CA GLU A 26 4.92 5.05 3.66
C GLU A 26 6.28 4.53 3.20
N ARG A 27 7.35 5.28 3.45
CA ARG A 27 8.72 4.83 3.15
C ARG A 27 9.10 3.61 3.98
N ASN A 28 8.71 3.59 5.25
CA ASN A 28 8.98 2.44 6.12
C ASN A 28 8.28 1.18 5.59
N ALA A 29 7.02 1.29 5.21
CA ALA A 29 6.27 0.16 4.65
C ALA A 29 6.95 -0.39 3.40
N TYR A 30 7.33 0.49 2.48
CA TYR A 30 8.04 0.09 1.27
C TYR A 30 9.38 -0.58 1.59
N SER A 31 10.15 0.05 2.47
CA SER A 31 11.48 -0.46 2.82
C SER A 31 11.44 -1.81 3.53
N ALA A 32 10.34 -2.12 4.19
CA ALA A 32 10.20 -3.40 4.88
C ALA A 32 10.00 -4.57 3.94
N MET A 33 9.59 -4.30 2.71
CA MET A 33 9.24 -5.35 1.75
C MET A 33 10.48 -6.06 1.20
N PRO A 34 10.38 -7.36 0.88
CA PRO A 34 11.42 -8.05 0.13
C PRO A 34 11.63 -7.41 -1.24
N GLU A 35 12.83 -7.59 -1.80
CA GLU A 35 13.20 -6.97 -3.09
C GLU A 35 12.20 -7.27 -4.22
N LEU A 36 11.71 -8.50 -4.30
CA LEU A 36 10.75 -8.85 -5.34
C LEU A 36 9.50 -7.97 -5.27
N MET A 37 9.02 -7.72 -4.07
CA MET A 37 7.84 -6.86 -3.86
C MET A 37 8.17 -5.41 -4.18
N LYS A 38 9.36 -4.93 -3.77
CA LYS A 38 9.79 -3.56 -4.08
C LYS A 38 9.86 -3.32 -5.57
N MET A 39 10.27 -4.31 -6.33
CA MET A 39 10.39 -4.19 -7.79
C MET A 39 9.04 -4.10 -8.48
N ARG A 40 8.00 -4.64 -7.88
CA ARG A 40 6.68 -4.72 -8.51
C ARG A 40 5.66 -3.75 -7.96
N VAL A 41 5.83 -3.31 -6.72
CA VAL A 41 4.87 -2.39 -6.11
C VAL A 41 4.95 -1.02 -6.77
N LYS A 42 3.79 -0.44 -7.04
CA LYS A 42 3.68 0.93 -7.52
C LYS A 42 3.43 1.84 -6.33
N ARG A 43 4.18 2.92 -6.25
CA ARG A 43 4.13 3.84 -5.11
C ARG A 43 3.32 5.06 -5.48
N ASN A 44 2.19 5.23 -4.84
CA ASN A 44 1.27 6.35 -5.02
C ASN A 44 0.87 6.57 -6.49
N PRO A 45 0.49 5.51 -7.21
CA PRO A 45 0.12 5.63 -8.61
C PRO A 45 -1.25 6.28 -8.75
N LYS A 46 -1.54 6.78 -9.93
CA LYS A 46 -2.85 7.33 -10.25
C LYS A 46 -3.74 6.23 -10.76
N LEU A 47 -4.85 6.01 -10.07
CA LEU A 47 -5.89 5.10 -10.53
C LEU A 47 -7.10 5.90 -11.00
N TRP A 48 -7.56 5.59 -12.19
CA TRP A 48 -8.72 6.24 -12.77
C TRP A 48 -9.98 5.49 -12.37
N TYR A 49 -10.97 6.23 -11.91
CA TYR A 49 -12.30 5.71 -11.71
C TYR A 49 -13.23 6.51 -12.62
N GLY A 50 -13.60 5.92 -13.75
CA GLY A 50 -14.39 6.62 -14.77
C GLY A 50 -13.65 7.84 -15.31
N THR A 51 -14.39 8.87 -15.70
CA THR A 51 -13.81 10.09 -16.25
C THR A 51 -13.71 11.24 -15.25
N ILE A 52 -14.20 11.02 -14.02
CA ILE A 52 -14.42 12.11 -13.08
C ILE A 52 -13.48 12.16 -11.91
N LYS A 53 -13.09 11.02 -11.38
CA LYS A 53 -12.26 10.96 -10.19
C LYS A 53 -11.03 10.10 -10.36
N ASN A 54 -9.94 10.53 -9.74
CA ASN A 54 -8.72 9.77 -9.66
C ASN A 54 -8.41 9.49 -8.19
N TYR A 55 -7.87 8.33 -7.93
CA TYR A 55 -7.41 7.96 -6.60
C TYR A 55 -5.94 7.63 -6.64
N PHE A 56 -5.25 7.90 -5.53
CA PHE A 56 -3.81 7.70 -5.41
C PHE A 56 -3.56 6.80 -4.20
N PRO A 57 -3.60 5.48 -4.36
CA PRO A 57 -3.27 4.60 -3.25
C PRO A 57 -1.81 4.75 -2.86
N ASP A 58 -1.49 4.50 -1.59
CA ASP A 58 -0.11 4.62 -1.13
C ASP A 58 0.78 3.60 -1.81
N LEU A 59 0.34 2.34 -1.86
CA LEU A 59 1.06 1.26 -2.52
C LEU A 59 0.06 0.40 -3.28
N LEU A 60 0.46 -0.05 -4.46
CA LEU A 60 -0.40 -0.87 -5.30
C LEU A 60 0.36 -2.04 -5.89
N PHE A 61 -0.18 -3.24 -5.70
CA PHE A 61 0.23 -4.42 -6.44
C PHE A 61 -0.82 -4.68 -7.52
N ASP A 62 -0.54 -4.19 -8.72
CA ASP A 62 -1.52 -4.21 -9.80
C ASP A 62 -1.78 -5.61 -10.36
N ASP A 63 -0.78 -6.47 -10.33
CA ASP A 63 -0.90 -7.84 -10.82
C ASP A 63 -1.84 -8.70 -9.97
N CYS A 64 -1.89 -8.50 -8.67
CA CYS A 64 -2.81 -9.22 -7.79
C CYS A 64 -3.95 -8.36 -7.27
N LYS A 65 -4.04 -7.11 -7.72
CA LYS A 65 -5.12 -6.19 -7.37
C LYS A 65 -5.23 -5.93 -5.86
N VAL A 66 -4.10 -5.66 -5.23
CA VAL A 66 -4.05 -5.31 -3.82
C VAL A 66 -3.58 -3.87 -3.63
N VAL A 67 -4.36 -3.10 -2.91
CA VAL A 67 -4.02 -1.73 -2.52
C VAL A 67 -3.64 -1.74 -1.04
N ILE A 68 -2.55 -1.06 -0.70
CA ILE A 68 -2.14 -0.87 0.68
C ILE A 68 -2.21 0.62 1.01
N GLU A 69 -2.94 0.93 2.07
CA GLU A 69 -3.08 2.29 2.58
C GLU A 69 -2.44 2.39 3.95
N ILE A 70 -1.62 3.40 4.15
CA ILE A 70 -0.98 3.68 5.43
C ILE A 70 -1.69 4.90 6.02
N ASP A 71 -2.49 4.65 7.05
CA ASP A 71 -3.34 5.69 7.62
C ASP A 71 -2.58 6.53 8.64
N GLY A 72 -2.51 7.81 8.35
CA GLY A 72 -1.95 8.77 9.27
C GLY A 72 -2.98 9.24 10.30
N ARG A 73 -2.54 10.16 11.12
CA ARG A 73 -3.40 10.73 12.16
C ARG A 73 -4.30 11.83 11.64
N SER A 74 -4.53 11.93 10.35
CA SER A 74 -5.34 13.04 9.90
C SER A 74 -6.78 12.72 10.20
N HIS A 75 -7.22 13.19 11.31
CA HIS A 75 -8.58 13.02 11.76
C HIS A 75 -9.56 13.89 11.03
N ASN A 76 -9.08 14.73 10.12
CA ASN A 76 -9.92 15.66 9.41
C ASN A 76 -10.52 15.11 8.14
N LYS A 77 -10.14 13.91 7.75
CA LYS A 77 -10.79 13.27 6.62
C LYS A 77 -12.07 12.63 7.11
N SER A 78 -13.15 12.88 6.43
CA SER A 78 -14.41 12.29 6.83
C SER A 78 -14.33 10.77 6.65
N VAL A 79 -14.90 10.05 7.58
CA VAL A 79 -15.06 8.60 7.50
C VAL A 79 -15.83 8.24 6.23
N GLU A 80 -16.76 9.08 5.83
CA GLU A 80 -17.57 8.89 4.63
C GLU A 80 -16.73 8.92 3.35
N TYR A 81 -15.77 9.84 3.27
CA TYR A 81 -14.88 9.93 2.12
C TYR A 81 -14.01 8.68 2.00
N ASP A 82 -13.45 8.21 3.11
CA ASP A 82 -12.62 7.02 3.12
C ASP A 82 -13.43 5.79 2.73
N LYS A 83 -14.66 5.69 3.22
CA LYS A 83 -15.55 4.60 2.87
C LYS A 83 -15.89 4.61 1.39
N GLU A 84 -16.20 5.76 0.83
CA GLU A 84 -16.48 5.90 -0.59
C GLU A 84 -15.28 5.48 -1.43
N ARG A 85 -14.09 5.92 -1.05
CA ARG A 85 -12.86 5.56 -1.75
C ARG A 85 -12.61 4.05 -1.73
N ASP A 86 -12.81 3.42 -0.57
CA ASP A 86 -12.65 1.97 -0.45
C ASP A 86 -13.67 1.23 -1.32
N GLU A 87 -14.91 1.68 -1.33
CA GLU A 87 -15.93 1.10 -2.18
C GLU A 87 -15.55 1.19 -3.66
N ARG A 88 -14.98 2.31 -4.09
CA ARG A 88 -14.53 2.47 -5.47
C ARG A 88 -13.37 1.54 -5.81
N PHE A 89 -12.42 1.37 -4.90
CA PHE A 89 -11.35 0.40 -5.10
C PHE A 89 -11.92 -1.01 -5.23
N GLU A 90 -12.85 -1.37 -4.37
CA GLU A 90 -13.49 -2.68 -4.42
C GLU A 90 -14.27 -2.90 -5.71
N GLU A 91 -14.98 -1.89 -6.19
CA GLU A 91 -15.68 -1.96 -7.49
C GLU A 91 -14.73 -2.18 -8.65
N MET A 92 -13.52 -1.63 -8.56
CA MET A 92 -12.48 -1.85 -9.57
C MET A 92 -11.77 -3.20 -9.43
N GLY A 93 -12.15 -4.00 -8.46
CA GLY A 93 -11.59 -5.33 -8.24
C GLY A 93 -10.39 -5.36 -7.30
N TYR A 94 -10.10 -4.28 -6.61
CA TYR A 94 -8.98 -4.23 -5.67
C TYR A 94 -9.40 -4.66 -4.26
N VAL A 95 -8.50 -5.31 -3.55
CA VAL A 95 -8.61 -5.53 -2.11
C VAL A 95 -7.81 -4.43 -1.43
N VAL A 96 -8.40 -3.76 -0.46
CA VAL A 96 -7.75 -2.68 0.27
C VAL A 96 -7.27 -3.20 1.62
N LEU A 97 -5.98 -3.07 1.89
CA LEU A 97 -5.38 -3.40 3.17
C LEU A 97 -4.94 -2.11 3.84
N ARG A 98 -5.39 -1.90 5.08
CA ARG A 98 -5.05 -0.70 5.83
C ARG A 98 -4.13 -1.02 6.98
N PHE A 99 -3.13 -0.16 7.16
CA PHE A 99 -2.20 -0.22 8.29
C PHE A 99 -2.14 1.16 8.93
N LYS A 100 -2.01 1.21 10.24
CA LYS A 100 -1.76 2.45 10.95
C LYS A 100 -0.29 2.82 10.81
N ASN A 101 0.03 4.09 10.89
CA ASN A 101 1.42 4.56 10.81
C ASN A 101 2.32 3.79 11.77
N GLU A 102 1.88 3.59 13.00
CA GLU A 102 2.68 2.91 14.02
C GLU A 102 3.06 1.49 13.62
N GLU A 103 2.19 0.82 12.85
CA GLU A 103 2.44 -0.55 12.44
C GLU A 103 3.60 -0.70 11.46
N THR A 104 4.01 0.38 10.81
CA THR A 104 5.11 0.34 9.84
C THR A 104 6.49 0.52 10.48
N ARG A 105 6.53 0.87 11.77
CA ARG A 105 7.78 1.30 12.40
C ARG A 105 8.72 0.17 12.79
N LYS A 106 8.19 -1.03 12.97
CA LYS A 106 8.99 -2.21 13.23
C LYS A 106 8.91 -3.13 12.03
N ARG A 107 9.98 -3.19 11.28
CA ARG A 107 10.04 -3.86 9.98
C ARG A 107 9.51 -5.28 10.00
N LYS A 108 10.04 -6.09 10.90
CA LYS A 108 9.67 -7.50 10.98
C LYS A 108 8.20 -7.67 11.34
N GLU A 109 7.73 -6.91 12.31
CA GLU A 109 6.33 -6.97 12.75
C GLU A 109 5.38 -6.53 11.65
N PHE A 110 5.73 -5.46 10.94
CA PHE A 110 4.94 -4.99 9.82
C PHE A 110 4.87 -6.06 8.71
N LEU A 111 6.01 -6.62 8.36
CA LEU A 111 6.07 -7.63 7.31
C LEU A 111 5.27 -8.88 7.69
N GLN A 112 5.31 -9.29 8.96
CA GLN A 112 4.51 -10.41 9.42
C GLN A 112 3.01 -10.12 9.31
N LYS A 113 2.59 -8.93 9.65
CA LYS A 113 1.18 -8.52 9.50
C LYS A 113 0.76 -8.48 8.04
N LEU A 114 1.62 -7.98 7.18
CA LEU A 114 1.36 -7.94 5.74
C LEU A 114 1.22 -9.35 5.19
N LEU A 115 2.13 -10.25 5.58
CA LEU A 115 2.07 -11.66 5.18
C LEU A 115 0.75 -12.29 5.62
N ASN A 116 0.36 -12.09 6.87
CA ASN A 116 -0.90 -12.63 7.38
C ASN A 116 -2.10 -12.16 6.57
N LYS A 117 -2.12 -10.89 6.21
CA LYS A 117 -3.21 -10.34 5.40
C LYS A 117 -3.21 -10.91 3.98
N PHE A 118 -2.04 -11.10 3.39
CA PHE A 118 -1.92 -11.72 2.06
C PHE A 118 -2.39 -13.17 2.08
N GLU A 119 -2.04 -13.92 3.12
CA GLU A 119 -2.49 -15.30 3.27
C GLU A 119 -4.02 -15.38 3.41
N GLN A 120 -4.62 -14.45 4.14
CA GLN A 120 -6.07 -14.39 4.27
C GLN A 120 -6.77 -14.11 2.94
N ILE A 121 -6.18 -13.27 2.11
CA ILE A 121 -6.71 -13.01 0.77
C ILE A 121 -6.59 -14.26 -0.09
N ASP A 122 -5.44 -14.91 -0.05
CA ASP A 122 -5.17 -16.09 -0.86
C ASP A 122 -6.16 -17.22 -0.55
N ASP A 123 -6.44 -17.43 0.74
CA ASP A 123 -7.41 -18.44 1.16
C ASP A 123 -8.81 -18.19 0.59
N LYS A 124 -9.16 -16.92 0.39
CA LYS A 124 -10.51 -16.56 -0.07
C LYS A 124 -10.62 -16.36 -1.57
N GLN A 125 -9.58 -15.89 -2.22
CA GLN A 125 -9.70 -15.38 -3.58
C GLN A 125 -8.54 -15.76 -4.51
N SER A 126 -7.70 -16.66 -4.22
CA SER A 126 -6.64 -17.18 -5.11
C SER A 126 -6.22 -16.23 -6.25
N ARG A 127 -5.71 -15.07 -5.91
CA ARG A 127 -5.38 -14.04 -6.90
C ARG A 127 -4.04 -14.30 -7.57
N LEU A 128 -3.97 -13.96 -8.87
CA LEU A 128 -2.74 -14.12 -9.63
C LEU A 128 -1.60 -13.31 -9.02
N GLY A 129 -0.45 -13.91 -8.88
CA GLY A 129 0.76 -13.24 -8.35
C GLY A 129 0.86 -13.24 -6.83
N LEU A 130 -0.21 -13.49 -6.12
CA LEU A 130 -0.23 -13.38 -4.66
C LEU A 130 0.70 -14.41 -4.00
N SER A 131 0.70 -15.63 -4.49
CA SER A 131 1.54 -16.69 -3.93
C SER A 131 3.03 -16.37 -4.01
N THR A 132 3.45 -15.70 -5.06
CA THR A 132 4.85 -15.28 -5.23
C THR A 132 5.25 -14.30 -4.13
N TYR A 133 4.40 -13.36 -3.83
CA TYR A 133 4.65 -12.39 -2.76
C TYR A 133 4.65 -13.05 -1.38
N ILE A 134 3.71 -13.97 -1.14
CA ILE A 134 3.64 -14.73 0.11
C ILE A 134 4.93 -15.50 0.34
N ARG A 135 5.42 -16.22 -0.67
CA ARG A 135 6.67 -16.97 -0.56
C ARG A 135 7.86 -16.07 -0.30
N SER A 136 7.90 -14.92 -0.96
CA SER A 136 8.97 -13.95 -0.77
C SER A 136 9.03 -13.44 0.67
N MET A 137 7.88 -13.12 1.26
CA MET A 137 7.80 -12.68 2.65
C MET A 137 8.16 -13.79 3.62
N GLN A 138 7.66 -15.00 3.38
CA GLN A 138 7.98 -16.18 4.21
C GLN A 138 9.47 -16.45 4.22
N TRP A 139 10.10 -16.44 3.06
CA TRP A 139 11.53 -16.66 2.95
C TRP A 139 12.32 -15.56 3.70
N TYR A 140 11.94 -14.33 3.50
CA TYR A 140 12.61 -13.21 4.14
C TYR A 140 12.53 -13.30 5.66
N LEU A 141 11.35 -13.58 6.20
CA LEU A 141 11.16 -13.68 7.64
C LEU A 141 11.97 -14.82 8.26
N LYS A 142 12.06 -15.95 7.56
CA LYS A 142 12.91 -17.05 8.01
C LYS A 142 14.38 -16.67 8.01
N THR A 143 14.83 -15.96 6.98
CA THR A 143 16.23 -15.56 6.83
C THR A 143 16.64 -14.55 7.91
N VAL A 144 15.75 -13.63 8.26
CA VAL A 144 16.02 -12.64 9.29
C VAL A 144 16.10 -13.28 10.67
N ASP A 145 15.27 -14.30 10.93
CA ASP A 145 15.30 -15.01 12.23
C ASP A 145 16.50 -15.95 12.34
N ASN A 146 17.01 -16.47 11.23
CA ASN A 146 18.15 -17.36 11.20
C ASN A 146 19.19 -16.81 10.22
N PRO A 147 20.02 -15.88 10.65
CA PRO A 147 21.00 -15.25 9.77
C PRO A 147 22.16 -16.16 9.31
N ASN A 148 22.18 -17.37 9.67
CA ASN A 148 23.20 -18.31 9.19
C ASN A 148 22.74 -19.10 7.98
#